data_826864a7a58bed1ae5b0e97e2180c98d
#
_entry.id   826864a7a58bed1ae5b0e97e2180c98d
#
_cell.length_a   1.000
_cell.length_b   1.000
_cell.length_c   1.000
_cell.angle_alpha   90.00
_cell.angle_beta   90.00
_cell.angle_gamma   90.00
#
_symmetry.space_group_name_H-M   'P 1'
#
loop_
_entity.id
_entity.type
_entity.pdbx_description
1 polymer ?
#
loop_
_entity_poly.entity_id
_entity_poly.type
_entity_poly.pdbx_seq_one_letter_code
_entity_poly.pdbx_strand_id
1 'polypeptide(L)' 'MTMLLPDVKGTLAKVTGAIAQQGGNIIALGTFLGEDPSNFLAAIKVADVPKAKLIEILQPLAIKMVDVREV' A
#
# COMPACT_ATOMS: atom_id res chain seq x y z
N MET A 1 1.75 6.51 -3.54
CA MET A 1 2.06 5.22 -4.19
C MET A 1 0.80 4.44 -4.47
N THR A 2 0.85 3.63 -5.49
CA THR A 2 -0.29 2.81 -5.91
C THR A 2 0.15 1.35 -5.99
N MET A 3 -0.66 0.46 -5.46
CA MET A 3 -0.34 -0.97 -5.45
C MET A 3 -1.57 -1.81 -5.71
N LEU A 4 -1.35 -2.99 -6.29
CA LEU A 4 -2.39 -3.98 -6.51
C LEU A 4 -2.38 -4.96 -5.34
N LEU A 5 -3.49 -5.06 -4.64
CA LEU A 5 -3.61 -5.89 -3.44
C LEU A 5 -4.65 -6.99 -3.63
N PRO A 6 -4.44 -8.16 -2.99
CA PRO A 6 -5.47 -9.20 -3.01
C PRO A 6 -6.69 -8.75 -2.21
N ASP A 7 -7.89 -9.02 -2.74
CA ASP A 7 -9.14 -8.66 -2.08
C ASP A 7 -9.54 -9.76 -1.10
N VAL A 8 -8.82 -9.82 0.01
CA VAL A 8 -9.10 -10.72 1.12
C VAL A 8 -9.17 -9.92 2.42
N LYS A 9 -9.89 -10.47 3.39
CA LYS A 9 -10.06 -9.82 4.68
C LYS A 9 -8.71 -9.55 5.34
N GLY A 10 -8.55 -8.35 5.85
CA GLY A 10 -7.36 -7.95 6.59
C GLY A 10 -6.18 -7.48 5.76
N THR A 11 -6.25 -7.52 4.41
CA THR A 11 -5.14 -7.06 3.57
C THR A 11 -4.81 -5.59 3.85
N LEU A 12 -5.82 -4.74 3.86
CA LEU A 12 -5.61 -3.31 4.09
C LEU A 12 -5.07 -3.05 5.50
N ALA A 13 -5.55 -3.80 6.49
CA ALA A 13 -5.06 -3.71 7.86
C ALA A 13 -3.57 -4.09 7.94
N LYS A 14 -3.13 -5.11 7.21
CA LYS A 14 -1.73 -5.51 7.16
C LYS A 14 -0.86 -4.42 6.54
N VAL A 15 -1.32 -3.83 5.44
CA VAL A 15 -0.59 -2.76 4.75
C VAL A 15 -0.46 -1.53 5.65
N THR A 16 -1.57 -1.05 6.21
CA THR A 16 -1.54 0.14 7.07
C THR A 16 -0.76 -0.12 8.37
N GLY A 17 -0.88 -1.31 8.94
CA GLY A 17 -0.12 -1.71 10.13
C GLY A 17 1.38 -1.76 9.87
N ALA A 18 1.81 -2.28 8.72
CA ALA A 18 3.22 -2.33 8.35
C ALA A 18 3.80 -0.92 8.23
N ILE A 19 3.05 0.02 7.63
CA ILE A 19 3.46 1.41 7.52
C ILE A 19 3.58 2.05 8.92
N ALA A 20 2.60 1.82 9.78
CA ALA A 20 2.59 2.37 11.13
C ALA A 20 3.75 1.86 11.97
N GLN A 21 4.12 0.60 11.84
CA GLN A 21 5.26 0.01 12.55
C GLN A 21 6.59 0.67 12.19
N GLN A 22 6.70 1.24 11.00
CA GLN A 22 7.90 1.96 10.57
C GLN A 22 7.85 3.45 10.93
N GLY A 23 6.88 3.87 11.71
CA GLY A 23 6.69 5.26 12.08
C GLY A 23 6.07 6.12 10.98
N GLY A 24 5.48 5.48 9.98
CA GLY A 24 4.85 6.18 8.88
C GLY A 24 3.52 6.82 9.26
N ASN A 25 3.25 7.97 8.67
CA ASN A 25 1.99 8.67 8.81
C ASN A 25 1.23 8.60 7.49
N ILE A 26 0.07 7.95 7.51
CA ILE A 26 -0.77 7.86 6.32
C ILE A 26 -1.60 9.14 6.21
N ILE A 27 -1.36 9.89 5.14
CA ILE A 27 -2.00 11.18 4.91
C ILE A 27 -3.28 11.01 4.10
N ALA A 28 -3.27 10.10 3.15
CA ALA A 28 -4.42 9.83 2.28
C ALA A 28 -4.43 8.37 1.88
N LEU A 29 -5.62 7.82 1.72
CA LEU A 29 -5.83 6.45 1.30
C LEU A 29 -7.09 6.37 0.45
N GLY A 30 -6.96 5.77 -0.73
CA GLY A 30 -8.10 5.48 -1.58
C GLY A 30 -8.01 4.07 -2.14
N THR A 31 -9.14 3.42 -2.30
CA THR A 31 -9.20 2.10 -2.92
C THR A 31 -10.08 2.15 -4.16
N PHE A 32 -9.70 1.38 -5.17
CA PHE A 32 -10.38 1.36 -6.45
C PHE A 32 -10.57 -0.09 -6.90
N LEU A 33 -11.68 -0.38 -7.55
CA LEU A 33 -11.92 -1.71 -8.10
C LEU A 33 -10.89 -2.02 -9.18
N GLY A 34 -10.30 -3.23 -9.10
CA GLY A 34 -9.43 -3.73 -10.14
C GLY A 34 -10.22 -4.34 -11.29
N GLU A 35 -9.53 -4.73 -12.34
CA GLU A 35 -10.12 -5.45 -13.46
C GLU A 35 -10.55 -6.86 -13.04
N ASP A 36 -9.77 -7.46 -12.15
CA ASP A 36 -10.05 -8.79 -11.60
C ASP A 36 -10.76 -8.62 -10.24
N PRO A 37 -11.92 -9.26 -10.02
CA PRO A 37 -12.62 -9.14 -8.74
C PRO A 37 -11.86 -9.73 -7.54
N SER A 38 -10.79 -10.48 -7.78
CA SER A 38 -9.99 -11.04 -6.70
C SER A 38 -8.94 -10.07 -6.16
N ASN A 39 -8.84 -8.86 -6.72
CA ASN A 39 -7.89 -7.85 -6.26
C ASN A 39 -8.45 -6.43 -6.41
N PHE A 40 -7.74 -5.47 -5.81
CA PHE A 40 -8.10 -4.06 -5.90
C PHE A 40 -6.85 -3.18 -5.91
N LEU A 41 -7.00 -1.94 -6.38
CA LEU A 41 -5.93 -0.96 -6.34
C LEU A 41 -6.06 -0.11 -5.07
N ALA A 42 -4.94 0.12 -4.41
CA ALA A 42 -4.85 1.04 -3.29
C ALA A 42 -3.87 2.15 -3.60
N ALA A 43 -4.31 3.39 -3.48
CA ALA A 43 -3.47 4.57 -3.62
C ALA A 43 -3.25 5.15 -2.22
N ILE A 44 -2.00 5.23 -1.79
CA ILE A 44 -1.66 5.66 -0.43
C ILE A 44 -0.61 6.76 -0.48
N LYS A 45 -0.85 7.81 0.30
CA LYS A 45 0.12 8.88 0.51
C LYS A 45 0.67 8.77 1.93
N VAL A 46 1.99 8.57 2.05
CA VAL A 46 2.64 8.33 3.32
C VAL A 46 3.73 9.37 3.55
N ALA A 47 3.81 9.90 4.77
CA ALA A 47 4.90 10.76 5.22
C ALA A 47 5.77 10.00 6.22
N ASP A 48 7.00 10.48 6.40
CA ASP A 48 7.95 10.06 7.43
C ASP A 48 8.60 8.69 7.22
N VAL A 49 8.39 8.06 6.06
CA VAL A 49 9.09 6.81 5.71
C VAL A 49 9.71 6.98 4.31
N PRO A 50 11.01 6.69 4.14
CA PRO A 50 11.64 6.76 2.83
C PRO A 50 11.01 5.80 1.82
N LYS A 51 11.01 6.19 0.55
CA LYS A 51 10.47 5.39 -0.55
C LYS A 51 11.02 3.97 -0.56
N ALA A 52 12.35 3.84 -0.42
CA ALA A 52 13.00 2.52 -0.46
C ALA A 52 12.49 1.61 0.66
N LYS A 53 12.25 2.17 1.84
CA LYS A 53 11.73 1.42 2.98
C LYS A 53 10.29 1.01 2.77
N LEU A 54 9.47 1.88 2.18
CA LEU A 54 8.09 1.56 1.85
C LEU A 54 8.01 0.39 0.87
N ILE A 55 8.84 0.41 -0.16
CA ILE A 55 8.89 -0.70 -1.13
C ILE A 55 9.27 -2.00 -0.41
N GLU A 56 10.30 -1.95 0.44
CA GLU A 56 10.78 -3.12 1.16
C GLU A 56 9.68 -3.76 2.02
N ILE A 57 8.92 -2.95 2.76
CA ILE A 57 7.90 -3.48 3.69
C ILE A 57 6.59 -3.85 3.00
N LEU A 58 6.26 -3.23 1.88
CA LEU A 58 4.97 -3.44 1.21
C LEU A 58 5.02 -4.44 0.06
N GLN A 59 6.17 -4.60 -0.57
CA GLN A 59 6.30 -5.52 -1.70
C GLN A 59 5.86 -6.95 -1.38
N PRO A 60 6.20 -7.52 -0.20
CA PRO A 60 5.72 -8.86 0.16
C PRO A 60 4.21 -8.96 0.35
N LEU A 61 3.53 -7.84 0.61
CA LEU A 61 2.10 -7.80 0.87
C LEU A 61 1.28 -7.54 -0.39
N ALA A 62 1.89 -6.95 -1.41
CA ALA A 62 1.21 -6.56 -2.64
C ALA A 62 1.42 -7.60 -3.74
N ILE A 63 0.43 -7.73 -4.62
CA ILE A 63 0.58 -8.51 -5.84
C ILE A 63 1.58 -7.79 -6.77
N LYS A 64 1.45 -6.45 -6.85
CA LYS A 64 2.30 -5.64 -7.71
C LYS A 64 2.35 -4.21 -7.19
N MET A 65 3.55 -3.63 -7.21
CA MET A 65 3.73 -2.19 -6.98
C MET A 65 3.59 -1.48 -8.33
N VAL A 66 2.51 -0.72 -8.49
CA VAL A 66 2.19 -0.07 -9.77
C VAL A 66 2.95 1.23 -9.94
N ASP A 67 2.98 2.07 -8.91
CA ASP A 67 3.64 3.37 -8.95
C ASP A 67 4.12 3.74 -7.55
N VAL A 68 5.36 4.19 -7.45
CA VAL A 68 5.92 4.66 -6.18
C VAL A 68 6.59 6.00 -6.40
N ARG A 69 6.04 7.04 -5.76
CA ARG A 69 6.58 8.40 -5.84
C ARG A 69 6.79 8.94 -4.44
N GLU A 70 7.84 9.71 -4.28
CA GLU A 70 8.04 10.48 -3.06
C GLU A 70 7.14 11.71 -3.09
N VAL A 71 6.67 12.06 -1.92
CA VAL A 71 5.80 13.23 -1.75
C VAL A 71 6.62 14.45 -1.40
#